data_47b516f8fb5c0b2780fba5a4e8547ba1
#
_entry.id   47b516f8fb5c0b2780fba5a4e8547ba1
#
_cell.length_a   1.000
_cell.length_b   1.000
_cell.length_c   1.000
_cell.angle_alpha   90.00
_cell.angle_beta   90.00
_cell.angle_gamma   90.00
#
_symmetry.space_group_name_H-M   'P 1'
#
loop_
_entity.id
_entity.type
_entity.pdbx_description
1 polymer ?
#
loop_
_entity_poly.entity_id
_entity_poly.type
_entity_poly.pdbx_seq_one_letter_code
_entity_poly.pdbx_strand_id
1 'polypeptide(L)'
;MVGLSIAYQILERFKNLSITIIEKEEDVGMHGSGRNSGVLHSGLYYQPDSLKAKVCVSGAKRLKKWCFDNDIEVMECGKVITPQKPELDDQLEVLFDRGQNNGARVEIINETQFNELVPDGRTSTGRAIWSQDTCIVKPIEVIKKLKYELQKKGVNFLFYRKDWQVEVEKKTITFN
;
A
#
# COMPACT_ATOMS: atom_id res chain seq x y z
N MET A 1 9.05 3.23 4.54
CA MET A 1 8.22 3.44 3.32
C MET A 1 7.93 4.93 3.07
N VAL A 2 7.28 5.65 4.00
CA VAL A 2 6.86 7.05 3.77
C VAL A 2 8.03 7.95 3.40
N GLY A 3 9.11 8.00 4.20
CA GLY A 3 10.29 8.82 3.92
C GLY A 3 10.94 8.50 2.56
N LEU A 4 11.08 7.20 2.24
CA LEU A 4 11.62 6.77 0.94
C LEU A 4 10.74 7.25 -0.23
N SER A 5 9.41 7.12 -0.10
CA SER A 5 8.47 7.55 -1.15
C SER A 5 8.48 9.07 -1.33
N ILE A 6 8.59 9.82 -0.23
CA ILE A 6 8.72 11.29 -0.28
C ILE A 6 10.02 11.68 -1.00
N ALA A 7 11.15 11.10 -0.61
CA ALA A 7 12.44 11.37 -1.26
C ALA A 7 12.39 11.05 -2.76
N TYR A 8 11.80 9.90 -3.13
CA TYR A 8 11.64 9.52 -4.53
C TYR A 8 10.80 10.54 -5.30
N GLN A 9 9.64 10.96 -4.76
CA GLN A 9 8.76 11.93 -5.42
C GLN A 9 9.38 13.34 -5.51
N ILE A 10 10.19 13.73 -4.52
CA ILE A 10 10.91 15.02 -4.57
C ILE A 10 11.92 15.00 -5.71
N LEU A 11 12.72 13.93 -5.84
CA LEU A 11 13.72 13.82 -6.92
C LEU A 11 13.11 13.72 -8.32
N GLU A 12 11.89 13.17 -8.45
CA GLU A 12 11.18 13.16 -9.73
C GLU A 12 10.71 14.57 -10.15
N ARG A 13 10.42 15.44 -9.18
CA ARG A 13 9.89 16.79 -9.43
C ARG A 13 10.94 17.87 -9.47
N PHE A 14 12.00 17.72 -8.70
CA PHE A 14 13.02 18.74 -8.51
C PHE A 14 14.39 18.13 -8.83
N LYS A 15 15.10 18.75 -9.77
CA LYS A 15 16.47 18.37 -10.11
C LYS A 15 17.46 19.09 -9.21
N ASN A 16 18.63 18.51 -9.01
CA ASN A 16 19.76 19.10 -8.28
C ASN A 16 19.52 19.33 -6.77
N LEU A 17 18.70 18.48 -6.14
CA LEU A 17 18.56 18.50 -4.69
C LEU A 17 19.46 17.44 -4.05
N SER A 18 20.13 17.84 -2.97
CA SER A 18 20.78 16.91 -2.05
C SER A 18 19.77 16.43 -1.02
N ILE A 19 19.56 15.13 -0.93
CA ILE A 19 18.64 14.53 0.02
C ILE A 19 19.40 13.57 0.95
N THR A 20 19.15 13.72 2.24
CA THR A 20 19.61 12.76 3.26
C THR A 20 18.42 12.15 3.96
N ILE A 21 18.37 10.83 4.04
CA ILE A 21 17.39 10.07 4.81
C ILE A 21 18.04 9.63 6.12
N ILE A 22 17.37 9.94 7.22
CA ILE A 22 17.80 9.57 8.57
C ILE A 22 16.95 8.38 9.02
N GLU A 23 17.59 7.31 9.45
CA GLU A 23 16.93 6.10 9.95
C GLU A 23 17.54 5.72 11.30
N LYS A 24 16.69 5.40 12.25
CA LYS A 24 17.12 5.00 13.60
C LYS A 24 17.67 3.58 13.67
N GLU A 25 17.24 2.73 12.77
CA GLU A 25 17.66 1.33 12.71
C GLU A 25 18.87 1.13 11.81
N GLU A 26 19.33 -0.11 11.70
CA GLU A 26 20.46 -0.51 10.85
C GLU A 26 20.12 -0.52 9.36
N ASP A 27 18.83 -0.65 9.02
CA ASP A 27 18.34 -0.62 7.65
C ASP A 27 16.90 -0.11 7.59
N VAL A 28 16.42 0.14 6.37
CA VAL A 28 15.05 0.57 6.11
C VAL A 28 14.06 -0.59 6.26
N GLY A 29 12.84 -0.28 6.69
CA GLY A 29 11.74 -1.26 6.72
C GLY A 29 11.76 -2.22 7.90
N MET A 30 12.55 -1.99 8.93
CA MET A 30 12.68 -2.86 10.11
C MET A 30 11.41 -2.97 10.96
N HIS A 31 10.44 -2.08 10.76
CA HIS A 31 9.17 -2.03 11.47
C HIS A 31 7.97 -2.34 10.56
N GLY A 32 6.79 -1.79 10.87
CA GLY A 32 5.52 -2.07 10.21
C GLY A 32 5.53 -1.98 8.68
N SER A 33 6.38 -1.12 8.11
CA SER A 33 6.49 -1.02 6.65
C SER A 33 7.04 -2.27 5.97
N GLY A 34 7.95 -2.99 6.63
CA GLY A 34 8.51 -4.25 6.11
C GLY A 34 7.80 -5.50 6.65
N ARG A 35 6.87 -5.35 7.60
CA ARG A 35 6.21 -6.44 8.33
C ARG A 35 4.69 -6.37 8.21
N ASN A 36 4.18 -6.13 7.01
CA ASN A 36 2.74 -6.11 6.73
C ASN A 36 2.39 -7.13 5.65
N SER A 37 1.11 -7.30 5.39
CA SER A 37 0.59 -8.30 4.44
C SER A 37 0.89 -8.02 2.97
N GLY A 38 1.38 -6.82 2.63
CA GLY A 38 1.66 -6.44 1.25
C GLY A 38 0.44 -6.23 0.36
N VAL A 39 -0.76 -6.19 0.94
CA VAL A 39 -2.01 -6.03 0.18
C VAL A 39 -2.14 -4.62 -0.36
N LEU A 40 -2.24 -4.48 -1.66
CA LEU A 40 -2.61 -3.26 -2.36
C LEU A 40 -4.14 -3.22 -2.48
N HIS A 41 -4.77 -2.48 -1.57
CA HIS A 41 -6.22 -2.39 -1.50
C HIS A 41 -6.82 -1.59 -2.65
N SER A 42 -7.96 -2.03 -3.16
CA SER A 42 -8.72 -1.36 -4.23
C SER A 42 -9.56 -0.15 -3.77
N GLY A 43 -9.62 0.11 -2.46
CA GLY A 43 -10.33 1.28 -1.91
C GLY A 43 -11.73 1.01 -1.38
N LEU A 44 -12.27 -0.21 -1.51
CA LEU A 44 -13.65 -0.54 -1.16
C LEU A 44 -14.03 -0.34 0.33
N TYR A 45 -13.06 -0.28 1.23
CA TYR A 45 -13.32 -0.06 2.67
C TYR A 45 -13.53 1.41 3.04
N TYR A 46 -13.17 2.34 2.17
CA TYR A 46 -13.16 3.76 2.50
C TYR A 46 -14.39 4.47 1.95
N GLN A 47 -14.88 5.42 2.74
CA GLN A 47 -16.01 6.24 2.31
C GLN A 47 -15.67 7.00 1.04
N PRO A 48 -16.53 6.99 0.02
CA PRO A 48 -16.31 7.74 -1.21
C PRO A 48 -15.98 9.21 -0.92
N ASP A 49 -15.23 9.84 -1.81
CA ASP A 49 -14.76 11.23 -1.71
C ASP A 49 -13.81 11.54 -0.55
N SER A 50 -13.60 10.64 0.40
CA SER A 50 -12.60 10.82 1.44
C SER A 50 -11.19 10.89 0.85
N LEU A 51 -10.32 11.71 1.47
CA LEU A 51 -8.89 11.73 1.10
C LEU A 51 -8.28 10.33 1.17
N LYS A 52 -8.71 9.52 2.12
CA LYS A 52 -8.23 8.16 2.32
C LYS A 52 -8.59 7.23 1.14
N ALA A 53 -9.80 7.34 0.59
CA ALA A 53 -10.19 6.62 -0.62
C ALA A 53 -9.34 7.06 -1.82
N LYS A 54 -9.24 8.36 -2.05
CA LYS A 54 -8.49 8.95 -3.18
C LYS A 54 -7.01 8.54 -3.17
N VAL A 55 -6.33 8.63 -2.02
CA VAL A 55 -4.91 8.27 -1.92
C VAL A 55 -4.70 6.75 -1.95
N CYS A 56 -5.64 5.94 -1.44
CA CYS A 56 -5.55 4.48 -1.51
C CYS A 56 -5.63 4.00 -2.97
N VAL A 57 -6.67 4.39 -3.70
CA VAL A 57 -6.87 3.97 -5.09
C VAL A 57 -5.73 4.43 -5.99
N SER A 58 -5.40 5.73 -5.94
CA SER A 58 -4.32 6.28 -6.76
C SER A 58 -2.96 5.71 -6.36
N GLY A 59 -2.71 5.54 -5.06
CA GLY A 59 -1.48 4.98 -4.54
C GLY A 59 -1.27 3.52 -4.93
N ALA A 60 -2.32 2.68 -4.86
CA ALA A 60 -2.26 1.29 -5.29
C ALA A 60 -1.92 1.17 -6.78
N LYS A 61 -2.58 1.94 -7.65
CA LYS A 61 -2.29 1.97 -9.09
C LYS A 61 -0.84 2.40 -9.38
N ARG A 62 -0.38 3.46 -8.71
CA ARG A 62 1.00 3.96 -8.88
C ARG A 62 2.05 2.99 -8.37
N LEU A 63 1.81 2.36 -7.21
CA LEU A 63 2.75 1.39 -6.65
C LEU A 63 2.80 0.13 -7.50
N LYS A 64 1.65 -0.38 -7.97
CA LYS A 64 1.59 -1.51 -8.91
C LYS A 64 2.41 -1.23 -10.17
N LYS A 65 2.19 -0.09 -10.81
CA LYS A 65 2.96 0.32 -12.00
C LYS A 65 4.46 0.41 -11.67
N TRP A 66 4.82 1.04 -10.56
CA TRP A 66 6.22 1.18 -10.16
C TRP A 66 6.88 -0.19 -9.91
N CYS A 67 6.15 -1.15 -9.32
CA CYS A 67 6.64 -2.52 -9.16
C CYS A 67 6.94 -3.19 -10.49
N PHE A 68 6.04 -3.10 -11.47
CA PHE A 68 6.28 -3.60 -12.82
C PHE A 68 7.48 -2.94 -13.49
N ASP A 69 7.59 -1.61 -13.41
CA ASP A 69 8.69 -0.84 -13.99
C ASP A 69 10.05 -1.16 -13.34
N ASN A 70 10.06 -1.84 -12.19
CA ASN A 70 11.25 -2.17 -11.40
C ASN A 70 11.46 -3.67 -11.16
N ASP A 71 10.81 -4.53 -11.93
CA ASP A 71 10.92 -6.00 -11.87
C ASP A 71 10.58 -6.59 -10.49
N ILE A 72 9.62 -5.98 -9.78
CA ILE A 72 9.08 -6.51 -8.53
C ILE A 72 7.80 -7.28 -8.83
N GLU A 73 7.73 -8.51 -8.33
CA GLU A 73 6.56 -9.37 -8.48
C GLU A 73 5.30 -8.74 -7.87
N VAL A 74 4.24 -8.70 -8.67
CA VAL A 74 2.89 -8.31 -8.23
C VAL A 74 1.95 -9.47 -8.47
N MET A 75 1.44 -10.06 -7.41
CA MET A 75 0.44 -11.13 -7.51
C MET A 75 -0.95 -10.50 -7.65
N GLU A 76 -1.53 -10.58 -8.83
CA GLU A 76 -2.86 -10.09 -9.16
C GLU A 76 -3.93 -11.14 -8.79
N CYS A 77 -4.04 -11.48 -7.51
CA CYS A 77 -4.89 -12.55 -7.02
C CYS A 77 -6.33 -12.12 -6.71
N GLY A 78 -6.62 -10.81 -6.72
CA GLY A 78 -7.89 -10.30 -6.24
C GLY A 78 -8.10 -10.51 -4.73
N LYS A 79 -9.34 -10.32 -4.28
CA LYS A 79 -9.75 -10.54 -2.89
C LYS A 79 -11.23 -10.87 -2.81
N VAL A 80 -11.55 -11.92 -2.08
CA VAL A 80 -12.93 -12.27 -1.73
C VAL A 80 -13.24 -11.80 -0.32
N ILE A 81 -14.42 -11.24 -0.10
CA ILE A 81 -14.93 -10.78 1.19
C ILE A 81 -16.27 -11.45 1.43
N THR A 82 -16.39 -12.16 2.54
CA THR A 82 -17.62 -12.87 2.95
C THR A 82 -18.13 -12.30 4.25
N PRO A 83 -19.46 -12.28 4.48
CA PRO A 83 -19.99 -12.02 5.80
C PRO A 83 -19.66 -13.19 6.73
N GLN A 84 -19.19 -12.89 7.93
CA GLN A 84 -18.90 -13.92 8.95
C GLN A 84 -20.17 -14.45 9.65
N LYS A 85 -21.25 -13.67 9.60
CA LYS A 85 -22.55 -13.98 10.16
C LYS A 85 -23.66 -13.48 9.24
N PRO A 86 -24.85 -14.14 9.20
CA PRO A 86 -25.94 -13.72 8.32
C PRO A 86 -26.38 -12.25 8.53
N GLU A 87 -26.29 -11.75 9.75
CA GLU A 87 -26.69 -10.36 10.09
C GLU A 87 -25.76 -9.30 9.47
N LEU A 88 -24.62 -9.73 8.93
CA LEU A 88 -23.66 -8.86 8.26
C LEU A 88 -23.81 -8.84 6.73
N ASP A 89 -24.83 -9.53 6.18
CA ASP A 89 -25.01 -9.61 4.71
C ASP A 89 -25.24 -8.24 4.07
N ASP A 90 -26.02 -7.37 4.72
CA ASP A 90 -26.24 -6.00 4.22
C ASP A 90 -24.95 -5.18 4.08
N GLN A 91 -23.87 -5.56 4.79
CA GLN A 91 -22.58 -4.89 4.64
C GLN A 91 -21.93 -5.17 3.27
N LEU A 92 -22.32 -6.22 2.59
CA LEU A 92 -21.85 -6.50 1.22
C LEU A 92 -22.29 -5.40 0.27
N GLU A 93 -23.57 -4.97 0.34
CA GLU A 93 -24.08 -3.88 -0.50
C GLU A 93 -23.33 -2.57 -0.21
N VAL A 94 -23.15 -2.25 1.07
CA VAL A 94 -22.40 -1.05 1.47
C VAL A 94 -20.97 -1.05 0.94
N LEU A 95 -20.28 -2.20 1.00
CA LEU A 95 -18.92 -2.32 0.48
C LEU A 95 -18.89 -2.32 -1.05
N PHE A 96 -19.86 -2.93 -1.70
CA PHE A 96 -20.01 -2.94 -3.14
C PHE A 96 -20.18 -1.51 -3.67
N ASP A 97 -21.13 -0.75 -3.12
CA ASP A 97 -21.38 0.64 -3.49
C ASP A 97 -20.14 1.51 -3.27
N ARG A 98 -19.44 1.35 -2.15
CA ARG A 98 -18.19 2.06 -1.89
C ARG A 98 -17.11 1.70 -2.91
N GLY A 99 -16.98 0.42 -3.22
CA GLY A 99 -16.03 -0.07 -4.21
C GLY A 99 -16.28 0.57 -5.58
N GLN A 100 -17.51 0.52 -6.05
CA GLN A 100 -17.91 1.12 -7.32
C GLN A 100 -17.68 2.63 -7.35
N ASN A 101 -18.15 3.36 -6.32
CA ASN A 101 -17.96 4.81 -6.23
C ASN A 101 -16.49 5.22 -6.13
N ASN A 102 -15.63 4.36 -5.61
CA ASN A 102 -14.17 4.57 -5.57
C ASN A 102 -13.46 4.08 -6.85
N GLY A 103 -14.19 3.55 -7.82
CA GLY A 103 -13.65 3.10 -9.11
C GLY A 103 -12.90 1.76 -9.04
N ALA A 104 -13.20 0.92 -8.05
CA ALA A 104 -12.72 -0.46 -7.98
C ALA A 104 -13.62 -1.40 -8.78
N ARG A 105 -13.03 -2.41 -9.40
CA ARG A 105 -13.79 -3.50 -10.01
C ARG A 105 -14.23 -4.48 -8.94
N VAL A 106 -15.51 -4.41 -8.59
CA VAL A 106 -16.14 -5.24 -7.55
C VAL A 106 -17.41 -5.87 -8.07
N GLU A 107 -17.66 -7.09 -7.68
CA GLU A 107 -18.84 -7.88 -8.03
C GLU A 107 -19.40 -8.56 -6.78
N ILE A 108 -20.72 -8.60 -6.65
CA ILE A 108 -21.38 -9.51 -5.70
C ILE A 108 -21.51 -10.85 -6.40
N ILE A 109 -20.92 -11.88 -5.82
CA ILE A 109 -20.88 -13.24 -6.36
C ILE A 109 -21.72 -14.18 -5.49
N ASN A 110 -22.26 -15.22 -6.12
CA ASN A 110 -23.00 -16.28 -5.46
C ASN A 110 -22.06 -17.38 -4.93
N GLU A 111 -22.64 -18.38 -4.24
CA GLU A 111 -21.89 -19.47 -3.61
C GLU A 111 -21.11 -20.33 -4.62
N THR A 112 -21.68 -20.57 -5.81
CA THR A 112 -20.98 -21.32 -6.88
C THR A 112 -19.73 -20.59 -7.33
N GLN A 113 -19.85 -19.32 -7.67
CA GLN A 113 -18.72 -18.45 -8.06
C GLN A 113 -17.70 -18.28 -6.92
N PHE A 114 -18.19 -18.20 -5.67
CA PHE A 114 -17.32 -18.15 -4.51
C PHE A 114 -16.48 -19.42 -4.39
N ASN A 115 -17.09 -20.61 -4.53
CA ASN A 115 -16.39 -21.89 -4.43
C ASN A 115 -15.38 -22.12 -5.56
N GLU A 116 -15.59 -21.52 -6.74
CA GLU A 116 -14.60 -21.53 -7.82
C GLU A 116 -13.35 -20.72 -7.45
N LEU A 117 -13.50 -19.59 -6.75
CA LEU A 117 -12.40 -18.75 -6.31
C LEU A 117 -11.72 -19.23 -5.04
N VAL A 118 -12.49 -19.84 -4.13
CA VAL A 118 -12.04 -20.27 -2.81
C VAL A 118 -12.63 -21.65 -2.49
N PRO A 119 -12.10 -22.74 -3.06
CA PRO A 119 -12.71 -24.09 -2.99
C PRO A 119 -12.98 -24.59 -1.58
N ASP A 120 -12.11 -24.26 -0.61
CA ASP A 120 -12.26 -24.68 0.81
C ASP A 120 -12.87 -23.56 1.68
N GLY A 121 -13.36 -22.50 1.06
CA GLY A 121 -13.94 -21.35 1.76
C GLY A 121 -15.36 -21.62 2.25
N ARG A 122 -15.82 -20.74 3.13
CA ARG A 122 -17.22 -20.74 3.61
C ARG A 122 -17.77 -19.32 3.61
N THR A 123 -19.02 -19.20 3.21
CA THR A 123 -19.82 -17.99 3.37
C THR A 123 -21.06 -18.30 4.22
N SER A 124 -21.44 -17.40 5.10
CA SER A 124 -22.60 -17.60 5.99
C SER A 124 -23.95 -17.38 5.28
N THR A 125 -23.94 -16.76 4.11
CA THR A 125 -25.16 -16.34 3.37
C THR A 125 -25.20 -16.84 1.93
N GLY A 126 -24.19 -17.58 1.48
CA GLY A 126 -24.03 -17.94 0.06
C GLY A 126 -23.61 -16.78 -0.85
N ARG A 127 -23.26 -15.62 -0.27
CA ARG A 127 -22.86 -14.42 -1.02
C ARG A 127 -21.48 -13.95 -0.61
N ALA A 128 -20.79 -13.28 -1.52
CA ALA A 128 -19.48 -12.65 -1.27
C ALA A 128 -19.26 -11.45 -2.21
N ILE A 129 -18.27 -10.63 -1.90
CA ILE A 129 -17.73 -9.63 -2.84
C ILE A 129 -16.43 -10.18 -3.43
N TRP A 130 -16.32 -10.13 -4.73
CA TRP A 130 -15.08 -10.30 -5.48
C TRP A 130 -14.49 -8.93 -5.84
N SER A 131 -13.31 -8.61 -5.30
CA SER A 131 -12.56 -7.38 -5.59
C SER A 131 -11.36 -7.73 -6.47
N GLN A 132 -11.50 -7.54 -7.78
CA GLN A 132 -10.55 -7.95 -8.80
C GLN A 132 -9.23 -7.15 -8.76
N ASP A 133 -9.28 -5.88 -8.39
CA ASP A 133 -8.13 -4.96 -8.45
C ASP A 133 -7.16 -5.11 -7.25
N THR A 134 -7.51 -5.92 -6.26
CA THR A 134 -6.63 -6.17 -5.11
C THR A 134 -5.45 -7.05 -5.52
N CYS A 135 -4.25 -6.63 -5.16
CA CYS A 135 -3.01 -7.35 -5.46
C CYS A 135 -2.19 -7.52 -4.19
N ILE A 136 -1.18 -8.39 -4.26
CA ILE A 136 -0.20 -8.59 -3.19
C ILE A 136 1.20 -8.34 -3.75
N VAL A 137 2.02 -7.65 -2.97
CA VAL A 137 3.46 -7.46 -3.20
C VAL A 137 4.24 -7.90 -1.97
N LYS A 138 5.52 -8.17 -2.11
CA LYS A 138 6.42 -8.38 -0.97
C LYS A 138 6.94 -7.03 -0.45
N PRO A 139 6.47 -6.52 0.70
CA PRO A 139 6.78 -5.18 1.16
C PRO A 139 8.28 -4.92 1.29
N ILE A 140 9.03 -5.91 1.75
CA ILE A 140 10.47 -5.76 1.95
C ILE A 140 11.24 -5.63 0.62
N GLU A 141 10.77 -6.29 -0.44
CA GLU A 141 11.37 -6.16 -1.77
C GLU A 141 11.14 -4.76 -2.34
N VAL A 142 9.92 -4.24 -2.19
CA VAL A 142 9.56 -2.86 -2.57
C VAL A 142 10.45 -1.84 -1.86
N ILE A 143 10.62 -2.01 -0.53
CA ILE A 143 11.42 -1.09 0.30
C ILE A 143 12.89 -1.14 -0.09
N LYS A 144 13.46 -2.33 -0.27
CA LYS A 144 14.86 -2.51 -0.66
C LYS A 144 15.14 -1.94 -2.04
N LYS A 145 14.25 -2.21 -2.99
CA LYS A 145 14.38 -1.66 -4.34
C LYS A 145 14.29 -0.13 -4.35
N LEU A 146 13.35 0.44 -3.58
CA LEU A 146 13.20 1.88 -3.47
C LEU A 146 14.43 2.54 -2.82
N LYS A 147 15.01 1.91 -1.78
CA LYS A 147 16.30 2.33 -1.20
C LYS A 147 17.41 2.34 -2.27
N TYR A 148 17.53 1.23 -3.00
CA TYR A 148 18.54 1.08 -4.05
C TYR A 148 18.41 2.15 -5.14
N GLU A 149 17.21 2.40 -5.65
CA GLU A 149 16.97 3.43 -6.67
C GLU A 149 17.29 4.85 -6.15
N LEU A 150 17.00 5.12 -4.87
CA LEU A 150 17.37 6.39 -4.24
C LEU A 150 18.89 6.55 -4.08
N GLN A 151 19.59 5.48 -3.70
CA GLN A 151 21.07 5.49 -3.64
C GLN A 151 21.69 5.76 -5.01
N LYS A 152 21.18 5.15 -6.06
CA LYS A 152 21.62 5.43 -7.45
C LYS A 152 21.40 6.90 -7.86
N LYS A 153 20.37 7.54 -7.31
CA LYS A 153 20.08 8.98 -7.52
C LYS A 153 20.88 9.89 -6.58
N GLY A 154 21.84 9.37 -5.81
CA GLY A 154 22.71 10.15 -4.93
C GLY A 154 22.09 10.51 -3.58
N VAL A 155 21.01 9.85 -3.15
CA VAL A 155 20.45 10.04 -1.80
C VAL A 155 21.40 9.47 -0.76
N ASN A 156 21.75 10.26 0.23
CA ASN A 156 22.54 9.83 1.38
C ASN A 156 21.64 9.17 2.43
N PHE A 157 22.16 8.13 3.12
CA PHE A 157 21.46 7.43 4.20
C PHE A 157 22.32 7.46 5.46
N LEU A 158 21.75 7.96 6.55
CA LEU A 158 22.37 7.95 7.87
C LEU A 158 21.60 6.97 8.75
N PHE A 159 22.17 5.79 8.95
CA PHE A 159 21.60 4.75 9.82
C PHE A 159 22.05 4.91 11.27
N TYR A 160 21.39 4.22 12.21
CA TYR A 160 21.65 4.25 13.65
C TYR A 160 21.52 5.66 14.27
N ARG A 161 20.68 6.52 13.69
CA ARG A 161 20.43 7.89 14.18
C ARG A 161 19.09 7.97 14.90
N LYS A 162 19.09 7.66 16.20
CA LYS A 162 17.88 7.61 17.03
C LYS A 162 17.50 8.96 17.61
N ASP A 163 18.52 9.68 18.07
CA ASP A 163 18.34 10.94 18.78
C ASP A 163 18.81 12.08 17.89
N TRP A 164 17.87 12.89 17.45
CA TRP A 164 18.14 14.06 16.64
C TRP A 164 17.17 15.19 16.99
N GLN A 165 17.62 16.42 16.81
CA GLN A 165 16.84 17.63 17.03
C GLN A 165 16.90 18.50 15.79
N VAL A 166 15.75 19.13 15.45
CA VAL A 166 15.64 20.09 14.34
C VAL A 166 15.58 21.49 14.94
N GLU A 167 16.53 22.32 14.58
CA GLU A 167 16.46 23.77 14.83
C GLU A 167 15.98 24.48 13.56
N VAL A 168 14.68 24.72 13.49
CA VAL A 168 14.03 25.25 12.26
C VAL A 168 14.59 26.62 11.87
N GLU A 169 14.81 27.50 12.83
CA GLU A 169 15.34 28.85 12.60
C GLU A 169 16.76 28.80 12.04
N LYS A 170 17.60 27.92 12.54
CA LYS A 170 18.97 27.72 12.06
C LYS A 170 19.07 26.80 10.85
N LYS A 171 17.97 26.16 10.47
CA LYS A 171 17.91 25.14 9.39
C LYS A 171 18.92 24.01 9.59
N THR A 172 19.12 23.57 10.84
CA THR A 172 20.12 22.56 11.22
C THR A 172 19.44 21.35 11.85
N ILE A 173 20.08 20.18 11.68
CA ILE A 173 19.74 18.95 12.40
C ILE A 173 21.00 18.54 13.17
N THR A 174 20.86 18.37 14.47
CA THR A 174 21.91 17.87 15.35
C THR A 174 21.61 16.44 15.78
N PHE A 175 22.65 15.63 15.91
CA PHE A 175 22.59 14.25 16.38
C PHE A 175 23.32 14.17 17.73
N ASN A 176 22.72 13.49 18.70
CA ASN A 176 23.36 13.17 19.97
C ASN A 176 24.08 11.82 19.87
#